data_44895bffb7b20f3df7cbd9450a612c6e
#
_entry.id   44895bffb7b20f3df7cbd9450a612c6e
#
_cell.length_a   1.000
_cell.length_b   1.000
_cell.length_c   1.000
_cell.angle_alpha   90.00
_cell.angle_beta   90.00
_cell.angle_gamma   90.00
#
_symmetry.space_group_name_H-M   'P 1'
#
loop_
_entity.id
_entity.type
_entity.pdbx_description
1 polymer ?
#
loop_
_entity_poly.entity_id
_entity_poly.type
_entity_poly.pdbx_seq_one_letter_code
_entity_poly.pdbx_strand_id
1 'polypeptide(L)'
;LLSGCDPDAGDDSVSFDRGAYLAHTADNIIIPAYTDFLQKSTLLSQSLNAMTIGTIETQDIEAVRESLHQAYTAWQHVQLFDFGPAISRALLVTTNTFPTDPAKIAEEALATSWTGGLPGNLDSSGLPALEWLFFENDASTTAATWNNQASGRLLHAQRLATFMTEEANAVLTNWIVEYRDQFVSSTGTEAGSSMGELLNAFNRVYEGNIRKGKLGLPSGIMTFTQTPRPELVEAPHAAVWSVGFLMEGLKACAHVYYGDESNGKTDDLGLDDYLKSLGDVAYGEGLHNDIAAQLNSAETSIATMEDPLASFVLEQQAASFDVYAELQALVVLWKVDMMSSLGVL
;
A
#
# COMPACT_ATOMS: atom_id res chain seq x y z
N LEU A 1 -64.86 -10.21 18.23
CA LEU A 1 -64.02 -9.05 17.94
C LEU A 1 -62.63 -9.59 17.66
N LEU A 2 -62.34 -9.85 16.40
CA LEU A 2 -61.01 -10.20 15.88
C LEU A 2 -60.28 -8.87 15.63
N SER A 3 -59.26 -8.56 16.41
CA SER A 3 -58.34 -7.46 16.16
C SER A 3 -57.40 -7.88 15.01
N GLY A 4 -57.47 -7.19 13.90
CA GLY A 4 -56.59 -7.43 12.75
C GLY A 4 -55.14 -7.02 13.13
N CYS A 5 -54.19 -7.90 12.80
CA CYS A 5 -52.80 -7.51 12.67
C CYS A 5 -52.68 -6.64 11.42
N ASP A 6 -52.21 -5.45 11.60
CA ASP A 6 -51.82 -4.54 10.53
C ASP A 6 -50.52 -5.07 9.92
N PRO A 7 -50.43 -5.43 8.62
CA PRO A 7 -49.21 -5.96 8.00
C PRO A 7 -48.31 -4.87 7.40
N ASP A 8 -48.54 -3.60 7.71
CA ASP A 8 -47.77 -2.46 7.21
C ASP A 8 -47.04 -1.70 8.32
N ALA A 9 -46.23 -2.38 9.10
CA ALA A 9 -45.04 -1.74 9.65
C ALA A 9 -43.98 -1.86 8.55
N GLY A 10 -43.95 -0.87 7.67
CA GLY A 10 -42.87 -0.77 6.69
C GLY A 10 -41.53 -0.79 7.41
N ASP A 11 -40.71 -1.75 7.06
CA ASP A 11 -39.30 -1.77 7.41
C ASP A 11 -38.64 -0.63 6.63
N ASP A 12 -38.69 0.59 7.21
CA ASP A 12 -37.97 1.76 6.71
C ASP A 12 -36.46 1.66 6.98
N SER A 13 -35.89 0.45 7.04
CA SER A 13 -34.47 0.25 6.99
C SER A 13 -33.98 0.70 5.61
N VAL A 14 -33.44 1.89 5.52
CA VAL A 14 -32.73 2.36 4.31
C VAL A 14 -31.59 1.39 4.09
N SER A 15 -31.76 0.49 3.12
CA SER A 15 -30.71 -0.44 2.77
C SER A 15 -29.52 0.34 2.21
N PHE A 16 -28.30 0.14 2.75
CA PHE A 16 -27.11 0.80 2.24
C PHE A 16 -26.93 0.52 0.73
N ASP A 17 -26.71 1.58 -0.04
CA ASP A 17 -26.50 1.49 -1.48
C ASP A 17 -25.05 1.07 -1.80
N ARG A 18 -24.82 -0.25 -1.84
CA ARG A 18 -23.52 -0.81 -2.18
C ARG A 18 -23.05 -0.44 -3.60
N GLY A 19 -23.99 -0.22 -4.53
CA GLY A 19 -23.62 0.21 -5.89
C GLY A 19 -23.05 1.62 -5.89
N ALA A 20 -23.67 2.55 -5.17
CA ALA A 20 -23.16 3.90 -4.98
C ALA A 20 -21.80 3.90 -4.26
N TYR A 21 -21.64 3.10 -3.18
CA TYR A 21 -20.38 2.94 -2.47
C TYR A 21 -19.26 2.41 -3.38
N LEU A 22 -19.52 1.35 -4.15
CA LEU A 22 -18.52 0.79 -5.07
C LEU A 22 -18.15 1.78 -6.18
N ALA A 23 -19.14 2.55 -6.69
CA ALA A 23 -18.86 3.61 -7.66
C ALA A 23 -17.99 4.71 -7.05
N HIS A 24 -18.33 5.17 -5.83
CA HIS A 24 -17.53 6.16 -5.11
C HIS A 24 -16.11 5.65 -4.85
N THR A 25 -15.96 4.43 -4.34
CA THR A 25 -14.65 3.82 -4.08
C THR A 25 -13.80 3.70 -5.33
N ALA A 26 -14.40 3.27 -6.46
CA ALA A 26 -13.68 3.18 -7.74
C ALA A 26 -13.22 4.55 -8.24
N ASP A 27 -14.14 5.54 -8.25
CA ASP A 27 -13.94 6.83 -8.91
C ASP A 27 -13.15 7.83 -8.06
N ASN A 28 -13.25 7.76 -6.72
CA ASN A 28 -12.64 8.74 -5.83
C ASN A 28 -11.46 8.19 -5.00
N ILE A 29 -11.29 6.87 -4.91
CA ILE A 29 -10.20 6.26 -4.15
C ILE A 29 -9.26 5.46 -5.04
N ILE A 30 -9.75 4.43 -5.74
CA ILE A 30 -8.90 3.47 -6.46
C ILE A 30 -8.25 4.10 -7.70
N ILE A 31 -9.08 4.63 -8.62
CA ILE A 31 -8.58 5.23 -9.86
C ILE A 31 -7.69 6.45 -9.61
N PRO A 32 -8.00 7.37 -8.68
CA PRO A 32 -7.10 8.44 -8.29
C PRO A 32 -5.76 7.95 -7.73
N ALA A 33 -5.75 6.95 -6.84
CA ALA A 33 -4.52 6.39 -6.29
C ALA A 33 -3.60 5.80 -7.39
N TYR A 34 -4.16 5.01 -8.32
CA TYR A 34 -3.41 4.50 -9.48
C TYR A 34 -2.94 5.62 -10.40
N THR A 35 -3.74 6.69 -10.56
CA THR A 35 -3.37 7.85 -11.39
C THR A 35 -2.19 8.59 -10.80
N ASP A 36 -2.17 8.85 -9.49
CA ASP A 36 -1.06 9.51 -8.81
C ASP A 36 0.21 8.64 -8.86
N PHE A 37 0.09 7.35 -8.57
CA PHE A 37 1.23 6.43 -8.66
C PHE A 37 1.81 6.35 -10.07
N LEU A 38 0.97 6.26 -11.11
CA LEU A 38 1.42 6.29 -12.50
C LEU A 38 2.11 7.61 -12.85
N GLN A 39 1.57 8.74 -12.40
CA GLN A 39 2.17 10.05 -12.63
C GLN A 39 3.56 10.13 -12.00
N LYS A 40 3.72 9.74 -10.74
CA LYS A 40 4.99 9.79 -9.99
C LYS A 40 6.01 8.81 -10.58
N SER A 41 5.62 7.57 -10.88
CA SER A 41 6.50 6.59 -11.52
C SER A 41 6.92 7.00 -12.93
N THR A 42 6.04 7.68 -13.68
CA THR A 42 6.37 8.25 -15.00
C THR A 42 7.42 9.36 -14.88
N LEU A 43 7.28 10.26 -13.92
CA LEU A 43 8.28 11.32 -13.66
C LEU A 43 9.63 10.75 -13.28
N LEU A 44 9.66 9.73 -12.42
CA LEU A 44 10.88 9.00 -12.07
C LEU A 44 11.52 8.35 -13.30
N SER A 45 10.76 7.64 -14.11
CA SER A 45 11.25 7.00 -15.35
C SER A 45 11.78 8.03 -16.34
N GLN A 46 11.09 9.15 -16.52
CA GLN A 46 11.54 10.24 -17.40
C GLN A 46 12.83 10.87 -16.90
N SER A 47 12.96 11.13 -15.60
CA SER A 47 14.18 11.69 -15.00
C SER A 47 15.38 10.77 -15.22
N LEU A 48 15.21 9.46 -15.02
CA LEU A 48 16.26 8.48 -15.29
C LEU A 48 16.63 8.38 -16.77
N ASN A 49 15.65 8.42 -17.67
CA ASN A 49 15.87 8.32 -19.11
C ASN A 49 16.51 9.59 -19.70
N ALA A 50 16.42 10.72 -19.02
CA ALA A 50 17.11 11.97 -19.41
C ALA A 50 18.60 11.98 -19.04
N MET A 51 19.03 11.09 -18.13
CA MET A 51 20.42 11.02 -17.70
C MET A 51 21.34 10.47 -18.80
N THR A 52 22.52 11.09 -18.93
CA THR A 52 23.55 10.66 -19.88
C THR A 52 24.82 10.25 -19.12
N ILE A 53 25.30 9.04 -19.36
CA ILE A 53 26.55 8.54 -18.79
C ILE A 53 27.70 9.50 -19.14
N GLY A 54 28.49 9.85 -18.15
CA GLY A 54 29.62 10.77 -18.27
C GLY A 54 29.29 12.22 -17.88
N THR A 55 28.00 12.57 -17.66
CA THR A 55 27.57 13.92 -17.28
C THR A 55 26.66 13.95 -16.04
N ILE A 56 26.47 12.81 -15.37
CA ILE A 56 25.64 12.74 -14.17
C ILE A 56 26.33 13.44 -13.02
N GLU A 57 25.65 14.38 -12.39
CA GLU A 57 26.12 15.14 -11.25
C GLU A 57 25.42 14.67 -9.94
N THR A 58 25.97 15.08 -8.81
CA THR A 58 25.39 14.76 -7.49
C THR A 58 23.95 15.23 -7.37
N GLN A 59 23.64 16.41 -7.90
CA GLN A 59 22.28 16.97 -7.89
C GLN A 59 21.28 16.16 -8.72
N ASP A 60 21.73 15.49 -9.78
CA ASP A 60 20.86 14.60 -10.57
C ASP A 60 20.44 13.37 -9.75
N ILE A 61 21.38 12.83 -8.97
CA ILE A 61 21.08 11.72 -8.04
C ILE A 61 20.14 12.16 -6.94
N GLU A 62 20.31 13.34 -6.35
CA GLU A 62 19.37 13.87 -5.35
C GLU A 62 17.97 14.08 -5.94
N ALA A 63 17.87 14.56 -7.17
CA ALA A 63 16.58 14.74 -7.85
C ALA A 63 15.86 13.41 -8.11
N VAL A 64 16.56 12.36 -8.52
CA VAL A 64 15.92 11.03 -8.69
C VAL A 64 15.58 10.36 -7.37
N ARG A 65 16.35 10.59 -6.30
CA ARG A 65 15.99 10.17 -4.94
C ARG A 65 14.65 10.75 -4.50
N GLU A 66 14.47 12.06 -4.71
CA GLU A 66 13.20 12.72 -4.40
C GLU A 66 12.05 12.17 -5.26
N SER A 67 12.28 11.97 -6.57
CA SER A 67 11.27 11.38 -7.45
C SER A 67 10.91 9.94 -7.04
N LEU A 68 11.88 9.15 -6.58
CA LEU A 68 11.64 7.82 -6.03
C LEU A 68 10.80 7.88 -4.75
N HIS A 69 11.14 8.80 -3.83
CA HIS A 69 10.38 8.99 -2.60
C HIS A 69 8.90 9.26 -2.88
N GLN A 70 8.63 10.18 -3.84
CA GLN A 70 7.26 10.50 -4.24
C GLN A 70 6.54 9.30 -4.84
N ALA A 71 7.18 8.53 -5.73
CA ALA A 71 6.60 7.32 -6.31
C ALA A 71 6.36 6.24 -5.25
N TYR A 72 7.29 6.07 -4.31
CA TYR A 72 7.19 5.10 -3.24
C TYR A 72 6.10 5.46 -2.22
N THR A 73 5.94 6.75 -1.93
CA THR A 73 4.83 7.26 -1.09
C THR A 73 3.48 7.02 -1.77
N ALA A 74 3.34 7.35 -3.06
CA ALA A 74 2.11 7.08 -3.82
C ALA A 74 1.77 5.59 -3.87
N TRP A 75 2.77 4.71 -3.96
CA TRP A 75 2.59 3.26 -3.89
C TRP A 75 1.89 2.80 -2.60
N GLN A 76 2.12 3.47 -1.46
CA GLN A 76 1.50 3.10 -0.20
C GLN A 76 -0.02 3.15 -0.26
N HIS A 77 -0.59 4.01 -1.11
CA HIS A 77 -2.03 4.15 -1.33
C HIS A 77 -2.60 3.17 -2.37
N VAL A 78 -1.74 2.58 -3.21
CA VAL A 78 -2.14 1.64 -4.27
C VAL A 78 -2.14 0.19 -3.80
N GLN A 79 -1.21 -0.18 -2.93
CA GLN A 79 -0.94 -1.57 -2.55
C GLN A 79 -2.16 -2.32 -2.00
N LEU A 80 -3.16 -1.61 -1.42
CA LEU A 80 -4.39 -2.19 -0.88
C LEU A 80 -5.28 -2.81 -1.96
N PHE A 81 -5.15 -2.38 -3.22
CA PHE A 81 -6.01 -2.77 -4.32
C PHE A 81 -5.42 -3.95 -5.13
N ASP A 82 -4.84 -4.93 -4.42
CA ASP A 82 -4.27 -6.15 -5.01
C ASP A 82 -5.37 -7.17 -5.36
N PHE A 83 -6.26 -6.79 -6.28
CA PHE A 83 -7.31 -7.62 -6.86
C PHE A 83 -7.57 -7.21 -8.31
N GLY A 84 -8.44 -7.94 -9.02
CA GLY A 84 -8.79 -7.64 -10.40
C GLY A 84 -7.58 -7.45 -11.32
N PRO A 85 -7.44 -6.28 -11.98
CA PRO A 85 -6.32 -6.02 -12.90
C PRO A 85 -4.95 -6.11 -12.24
N ALA A 86 -4.80 -5.70 -10.98
CA ALA A 86 -3.53 -5.68 -10.27
C ALA A 86 -3.00 -7.09 -10.00
N ILE A 87 -3.85 -8.00 -9.51
CA ILE A 87 -3.42 -9.38 -9.23
C ILE A 87 -3.09 -10.14 -10.52
N SER A 88 -3.80 -9.83 -11.61
CA SER A 88 -3.54 -10.44 -12.93
C SER A 88 -2.15 -10.10 -13.47
N ARG A 89 -1.56 -8.99 -13.01
CA ARG A 89 -0.23 -8.53 -13.37
C ARG A 89 0.81 -8.76 -12.27
N ALA A 90 0.40 -9.37 -11.15
CA ALA A 90 1.25 -9.52 -9.97
C ALA A 90 1.87 -8.19 -9.50
N LEU A 91 1.11 -7.07 -9.65
CA LEU A 91 1.64 -5.71 -9.44
C LEU A 91 2.21 -5.52 -8.05
N LEU A 92 1.57 -6.08 -7.01
CA LEU A 92 2.02 -5.96 -5.62
C LEU A 92 3.45 -6.47 -5.45
N VAL A 93 3.74 -7.67 -5.93
CA VAL A 93 5.04 -8.30 -5.72
C VAL A 93 6.11 -7.83 -6.71
N THR A 94 5.74 -7.41 -7.92
CA THR A 94 6.68 -6.86 -8.88
C THR A 94 7.11 -5.43 -8.55
N THR A 95 6.29 -4.69 -7.80
CA THR A 95 6.55 -3.30 -7.42
C THR A 95 7.25 -3.18 -6.08
N ASN A 96 6.88 -4.02 -5.08
CA ASN A 96 7.36 -3.80 -3.70
C ASN A 96 7.62 -5.11 -2.94
N THR A 97 8.56 -5.92 -3.43
CA THR A 97 9.08 -7.06 -2.67
C THR A 97 10.34 -6.65 -1.92
N PHE A 98 10.29 -6.71 -0.59
CA PHE A 98 11.43 -6.46 0.29
C PHE A 98 11.57 -7.56 1.37
N PRO A 99 12.78 -7.82 1.93
CA PRO A 99 14.04 -7.16 1.58
C PRO A 99 14.48 -7.49 0.16
N THR A 100 15.25 -6.59 -0.43
CA THR A 100 15.83 -6.80 -1.76
C THR A 100 17.10 -7.64 -1.69
N ASP A 101 17.51 -8.25 -2.82
CA ASP A 101 18.79 -8.97 -2.99
C ASP A 101 19.82 -8.09 -3.71
N PRO A 102 20.74 -7.42 -2.99
CA PRO A 102 21.76 -6.55 -3.57
C PRO A 102 22.70 -7.26 -4.54
N ALA A 103 23.04 -8.53 -4.28
CA ALA A 103 23.94 -9.28 -5.11
C ALA A 103 23.33 -9.54 -6.49
N LYS A 104 22.06 -9.88 -6.50
CA LYS A 104 21.29 -10.12 -7.72
C LYS A 104 21.04 -8.83 -8.51
N ILE A 105 20.71 -7.72 -7.86
CA ILE A 105 20.60 -6.41 -8.53
C ILE A 105 21.93 -6.06 -9.23
N ALA A 106 23.07 -6.28 -8.54
CA ALA A 106 24.39 -6.02 -9.12
C ALA A 106 24.70 -6.93 -10.32
N GLU A 107 24.31 -8.20 -10.28
CA GLU A 107 24.43 -9.14 -11.39
C GLU A 107 23.55 -8.73 -12.58
N GLU A 108 22.27 -8.42 -12.33
CA GLU A 108 21.31 -7.99 -13.34
C GLU A 108 21.67 -6.67 -14.00
N ALA A 109 22.34 -5.75 -13.27
CA ALA A 109 22.85 -4.50 -13.81
C ALA A 109 23.91 -4.75 -14.92
N LEU A 110 24.67 -5.83 -14.83
CA LEU A 110 25.67 -6.21 -15.82
C LEU A 110 25.08 -7.03 -16.97
N ALA A 111 23.84 -7.47 -16.86
CA ALA A 111 23.21 -8.32 -17.88
C ALA A 111 22.89 -7.51 -19.16
N THR A 112 23.14 -8.12 -20.31
CA THR A 112 22.83 -7.51 -21.62
C THR A 112 21.33 -7.37 -21.88
N SER A 113 20.53 -8.25 -21.27
CA SER A 113 19.07 -8.24 -21.32
C SER A 113 18.49 -8.47 -19.93
N TRP A 114 17.33 -7.92 -19.68
CA TRP A 114 16.57 -8.12 -18.45
C TRP A 114 15.08 -8.19 -18.78
N THR A 115 14.33 -9.03 -18.09
CA THR A 115 12.89 -9.17 -18.24
C THR A 115 12.25 -9.06 -16.87
N GLY A 116 11.38 -8.06 -16.67
CA GLY A 116 10.66 -7.85 -15.41
C GLY A 116 9.58 -8.90 -15.15
N GLY A 117 9.13 -8.99 -13.91
CA GLY A 117 7.98 -9.81 -13.51
C GLY A 117 8.21 -11.31 -13.48
N LEU A 118 9.43 -11.78 -13.60
CA LEU A 118 9.74 -13.20 -13.45
C LEU A 118 9.80 -13.58 -11.95
N PRO A 119 9.29 -14.75 -11.55
CA PRO A 119 9.37 -15.20 -10.15
C PRO A 119 10.80 -15.19 -9.59
N GLY A 120 11.78 -15.33 -10.47
CA GLY A 120 13.18 -15.34 -10.11
C GLY A 120 13.79 -13.96 -9.86
N ASN A 121 13.13 -12.82 -10.11
CA ASN A 121 13.70 -11.48 -9.91
C ASN A 121 12.75 -10.50 -9.16
N LEU A 122 11.81 -11.02 -8.38
CA LEU A 122 10.93 -10.17 -7.61
C LEU A 122 11.67 -9.39 -6.52
N ASP A 123 12.65 -10.01 -5.88
CA ASP A 123 13.53 -9.46 -4.83
C ASP A 123 14.67 -8.58 -5.38
N SER A 124 14.76 -8.41 -6.68
CA SER A 124 15.69 -7.52 -7.37
C SER A 124 14.99 -6.50 -8.29
N SER A 125 13.68 -6.34 -8.10
CA SER A 125 12.82 -5.47 -8.92
C SER A 125 12.10 -4.40 -8.10
N GLY A 126 11.44 -3.48 -8.80
CA GLY A 126 10.55 -2.51 -8.23
C GLY A 126 11.21 -1.41 -7.41
N LEU A 127 10.43 -0.83 -6.51
CA LEU A 127 10.83 0.29 -5.65
C LEU A 127 12.00 -0.04 -4.71
N PRO A 128 12.05 -1.24 -4.05
CA PRO A 128 13.17 -1.57 -3.17
C PRO A 128 14.51 -1.73 -3.93
N ALA A 129 14.48 -2.28 -5.15
CA ALA A 129 15.69 -2.39 -5.96
C ALA A 129 16.19 -1.01 -6.44
N LEU A 130 15.27 -0.10 -6.81
CA LEU A 130 15.61 1.29 -7.12
C LEU A 130 16.16 2.03 -5.89
N GLU A 131 15.56 1.80 -4.71
CA GLU A 131 16.04 2.37 -3.47
C GLU A 131 17.49 1.94 -3.20
N TRP A 132 17.78 0.65 -3.31
CA TRP A 132 19.16 0.19 -3.15
C TRP A 132 20.12 0.81 -4.16
N LEU A 133 19.77 0.84 -5.45
CA LEU A 133 20.63 1.44 -6.51
C LEU A 133 20.93 2.92 -6.24
N PHE A 134 19.98 3.66 -5.65
CA PHE A 134 20.14 5.09 -5.44
C PHE A 134 20.85 5.42 -4.13
N PHE A 135 20.73 4.56 -3.11
CA PHE A 135 21.18 4.82 -1.74
C PHE A 135 22.26 3.87 -1.21
N GLU A 136 22.73 2.91 -1.99
CA GLU A 136 23.86 2.05 -1.56
C GLU A 136 25.11 2.84 -1.21
N ASN A 137 25.26 4.05 -1.76
CA ASN A 137 26.33 5.00 -1.48
C ASN A 137 25.76 6.41 -1.32
N ASP A 138 26.60 7.37 -0.90
CA ASP A 138 26.24 8.79 -0.98
C ASP A 138 26.02 9.24 -2.45
N ALA A 139 25.35 10.39 -2.64
CA ALA A 139 24.94 10.84 -3.97
C ALA A 139 26.13 11.08 -4.92
N SER A 140 27.26 11.59 -4.39
CA SER A 140 28.47 11.83 -5.18
C SER A 140 29.10 10.54 -5.68
N THR A 141 29.21 9.53 -4.80
CA THR A 141 29.72 8.20 -5.15
C THR A 141 28.77 7.48 -6.12
N THR A 142 27.47 7.61 -5.93
CA THR A 142 26.46 7.06 -6.85
C THR A 142 26.59 7.68 -8.23
N ALA A 143 26.72 9.01 -8.34
CA ALA A 143 26.93 9.71 -9.61
C ALA A 143 28.19 9.24 -10.32
N ALA A 144 29.32 9.12 -9.59
CA ALA A 144 30.58 8.61 -10.14
C ALA A 144 30.45 7.14 -10.65
N THR A 145 29.76 6.30 -9.91
CA THR A 145 29.51 4.88 -10.27
C THR A 145 28.65 4.81 -11.54
N TRP A 146 27.59 5.61 -11.64
CA TRP A 146 26.68 5.61 -12.79
C TRP A 146 27.31 6.21 -14.05
N ASN A 147 28.25 7.14 -13.89
CA ASN A 147 29.07 7.66 -15.00
C ASN A 147 30.03 6.62 -15.58
N ASN A 148 30.27 5.51 -14.87
CA ASN A 148 31.02 4.38 -15.40
C ASN A 148 30.07 3.44 -16.17
N GLN A 149 30.10 3.49 -17.49
CA GLN A 149 29.26 2.67 -18.35
C GLN A 149 29.37 1.16 -18.04
N ALA A 150 30.54 0.69 -17.62
CA ALA A 150 30.76 -0.71 -17.28
C ALA A 150 30.00 -1.16 -16.01
N SER A 151 29.48 -0.23 -15.21
CA SER A 151 28.69 -0.59 -14.03
C SER A 151 27.27 -1.08 -14.37
N GLY A 152 26.73 -0.70 -15.52
CA GLY A 152 25.36 -1.02 -15.95
C GLY A 152 24.23 -0.43 -15.08
N ARG A 153 24.58 0.28 -14.01
CA ARG A 153 23.64 0.72 -12.95
C ARG A 153 22.55 1.63 -13.46
N LEU A 154 22.89 2.67 -14.22
CA LEU A 154 21.92 3.58 -14.82
C LEU A 154 20.94 2.82 -15.74
N LEU A 155 21.47 1.99 -16.63
CA LEU A 155 20.66 1.23 -17.57
C LEU A 155 19.67 0.29 -16.82
N HIS A 156 20.13 -0.33 -15.73
CA HIS A 156 19.27 -1.20 -14.95
C HIS A 156 18.19 -0.41 -14.21
N ALA A 157 18.52 0.72 -13.59
CA ALA A 157 17.55 1.62 -12.98
C ALA A 157 16.46 2.09 -13.99
N GLN A 158 16.88 2.43 -15.22
CA GLN A 158 15.95 2.78 -16.31
C GLN A 158 15.01 1.62 -16.66
N ARG A 159 15.52 0.39 -16.73
CA ARG A 159 14.71 -0.82 -17.00
C ARG A 159 13.68 -1.07 -15.91
N LEU A 160 14.09 -0.98 -14.64
CA LEU A 160 13.20 -1.17 -13.49
C LEU A 160 12.08 -0.12 -13.46
N ALA A 161 12.43 1.16 -13.60
CA ALA A 161 11.45 2.24 -13.58
C ALA A 161 10.49 2.19 -14.78
N THR A 162 10.99 1.85 -15.97
CA THR A 162 10.15 1.68 -17.16
C THR A 162 9.17 0.53 -16.99
N PHE A 163 9.63 -0.63 -16.57
CA PHE A 163 8.78 -1.79 -16.33
C PHE A 163 7.68 -1.49 -15.31
N MET A 164 8.03 -0.92 -14.16
CA MET A 164 7.06 -0.53 -13.12
C MET A 164 6.00 0.44 -13.66
N THR A 165 6.42 1.44 -14.44
CA THR A 165 5.51 2.42 -15.05
C THR A 165 4.57 1.78 -16.07
N GLU A 166 5.07 0.84 -16.89
CA GLU A 166 4.27 0.10 -17.87
C GLU A 166 3.22 -0.78 -17.19
N GLU A 167 3.59 -1.48 -16.12
CA GLU A 167 2.65 -2.31 -15.35
C GLU A 167 1.58 -1.46 -14.64
N ALA A 168 1.95 -0.34 -14.02
CA ALA A 168 1.01 0.59 -13.41
C ALA A 168 0.03 1.16 -14.45
N ASN A 169 0.53 1.57 -15.63
CA ASN A 169 -0.30 2.07 -16.72
C ASN A 169 -1.28 1.01 -17.25
N ALA A 170 -0.83 -0.24 -17.37
CA ALA A 170 -1.70 -1.32 -17.83
C ALA A 170 -2.84 -1.61 -16.84
N VAL A 171 -2.56 -1.57 -15.53
CA VAL A 171 -3.59 -1.72 -14.48
C VAL A 171 -4.57 -0.57 -14.53
N LEU A 172 -4.10 0.69 -14.52
CA LEU A 172 -4.98 1.87 -14.58
C LEU A 172 -5.83 1.90 -15.86
N THR A 173 -5.24 1.58 -17.00
CA THR A 173 -5.96 1.52 -18.27
C THR A 173 -7.10 0.49 -18.22
N ASN A 174 -6.85 -0.69 -17.66
CA ASN A 174 -7.87 -1.71 -17.52
C ASN A 174 -8.98 -1.26 -16.54
N TRP A 175 -8.64 -0.62 -15.44
CA TRP A 175 -9.62 -0.01 -14.54
C TRP A 175 -10.55 0.96 -15.27
N ILE A 176 -9.99 1.90 -16.04
CA ILE A 176 -10.77 2.96 -16.73
C ILE A 176 -11.63 2.39 -17.87
N VAL A 177 -11.10 1.41 -18.62
CA VAL A 177 -11.74 0.96 -19.87
C VAL A 177 -12.76 -0.16 -19.63
N GLU A 178 -12.52 -1.04 -18.65
CA GLU A 178 -13.28 -2.29 -18.54
C GLU A 178 -13.69 -2.62 -17.10
N TYR A 179 -12.74 -2.67 -16.17
CA TYR A 179 -12.95 -3.29 -14.86
C TYR A 179 -13.84 -2.45 -13.94
N ARG A 180 -13.83 -1.13 -14.06
CA ARG A 180 -14.66 -0.22 -13.25
C ARG A 180 -16.16 -0.58 -13.33
N ASP A 181 -16.69 -0.79 -14.51
CA ASP A 181 -18.10 -1.11 -14.68
C ASP A 181 -18.45 -2.52 -14.16
N GLN A 182 -17.56 -3.46 -14.31
CA GLN A 182 -17.65 -4.78 -13.68
C GLN A 182 -17.70 -4.66 -12.15
N PHE A 183 -16.74 -3.91 -11.57
CA PHE A 183 -16.61 -3.68 -10.14
C PHE A 183 -17.88 -3.04 -9.56
N VAL A 184 -18.41 -2.00 -10.16
CA VAL A 184 -19.60 -1.28 -9.68
C VAL A 184 -20.86 -2.14 -9.77
N SER A 185 -20.98 -3.01 -10.77
CA SER A 185 -22.17 -3.83 -10.98
C SER A 185 -22.26 -5.05 -10.06
N SER A 186 -21.15 -5.48 -9.42
CA SER A 186 -21.08 -6.69 -8.58
C SER A 186 -21.34 -6.36 -7.11
N THR A 187 -22.58 -6.07 -6.73
CA THR A 187 -22.97 -5.51 -5.42
C THR A 187 -23.21 -6.55 -4.31
N GLY A 188 -22.91 -7.83 -4.55
CA GLY A 188 -22.99 -8.90 -3.55
C GLY A 188 -21.95 -8.76 -2.43
N THR A 189 -22.00 -9.69 -1.44
CA THR A 189 -21.04 -9.75 -0.31
C THR A 189 -20.27 -11.08 -0.28
N GLU A 190 -20.52 -11.98 -1.20
CA GLU A 190 -19.78 -13.23 -1.39
C GLU A 190 -18.32 -12.96 -1.84
N ALA A 191 -17.44 -13.93 -1.62
CA ALA A 191 -16.00 -13.80 -1.86
C ALA A 191 -15.61 -13.32 -3.29
N GLY A 192 -16.40 -13.66 -4.31
CA GLY A 192 -16.19 -13.24 -5.70
C GLY A 192 -16.91 -11.96 -6.08
N SER A 193 -17.62 -11.30 -5.16
CA SER A 193 -18.20 -9.97 -5.38
C SER A 193 -17.17 -8.88 -5.21
N SER A 194 -17.45 -7.67 -5.69
CA SER A 194 -16.54 -6.53 -5.54
C SER A 194 -16.29 -6.15 -4.09
N MET A 195 -17.31 -6.24 -3.23
CA MET A 195 -17.14 -6.07 -1.79
C MET A 195 -16.21 -7.14 -1.21
N GLY A 196 -16.41 -8.41 -1.60
CA GLY A 196 -15.56 -9.51 -1.15
C GLY A 196 -14.11 -9.36 -1.63
N GLU A 197 -13.88 -9.06 -2.90
CA GLU A 197 -12.54 -8.85 -3.45
C GLU A 197 -11.82 -7.67 -2.77
N LEU A 198 -12.49 -6.51 -2.65
CA LEU A 198 -11.93 -5.31 -2.00
C LEU A 198 -11.55 -5.57 -0.55
N LEU A 199 -12.49 -6.08 0.27
CA LEU A 199 -12.24 -6.24 1.70
C LEU A 199 -11.26 -7.39 2.01
N ASN A 200 -11.26 -8.45 1.22
CA ASN A 200 -10.27 -9.53 1.34
C ASN A 200 -8.86 -9.05 0.95
N ALA A 201 -8.72 -8.26 -0.13
CA ALA A 201 -7.45 -7.66 -0.51
C ALA A 201 -6.96 -6.65 0.55
N PHE A 202 -7.83 -5.75 0.99
CA PHE A 202 -7.58 -4.79 2.06
C PHE A 202 -7.01 -5.47 3.32
N ASN A 203 -7.73 -6.48 3.86
CA ASN A 203 -7.28 -7.19 5.07
C ASN A 203 -5.97 -7.96 4.84
N ARG A 204 -5.80 -8.62 3.68
CA ARG A 204 -4.59 -9.36 3.35
C ARG A 204 -3.37 -8.46 3.28
N VAL A 205 -3.48 -7.31 2.60
CA VAL A 205 -2.37 -6.36 2.45
C VAL A 205 -2.09 -5.64 3.76
N TYR A 206 -3.12 -5.19 4.48
CA TYR A 206 -2.93 -4.62 5.80
C TYR A 206 -2.18 -5.56 6.74
N GLU A 207 -2.66 -6.79 6.87
CA GLU A 207 -2.05 -7.78 7.76
C GLU A 207 -0.65 -8.20 7.30
N GLY A 208 -0.48 -8.49 6.00
CA GLY A 208 0.74 -9.05 5.44
C GLY A 208 1.82 -8.02 5.16
N ASN A 209 1.48 -6.95 4.45
CA ASN A 209 2.44 -5.99 3.94
C ASN A 209 2.64 -4.80 4.89
N ILE A 210 1.55 -4.23 5.44
CA ILE A 210 1.65 -3.05 6.31
C ILE A 210 2.08 -3.47 7.71
N ARG A 211 1.23 -4.17 8.45
CA ARG A 211 1.49 -4.52 9.84
C ARG A 211 2.69 -5.47 10.02
N LYS A 212 2.65 -6.63 9.34
CA LYS A 212 3.73 -7.63 9.45
C LYS A 212 4.98 -7.20 8.72
N GLY A 213 4.85 -6.80 7.45
CA GLY A 213 5.97 -6.50 6.58
C GLY A 213 6.79 -5.32 7.11
N LYS A 214 6.14 -4.18 7.35
CA LYS A 214 6.86 -2.95 7.72
C LYS A 214 7.34 -2.91 9.16
N LEU A 215 6.65 -3.57 10.11
CA LEU A 215 7.01 -3.50 11.53
C LEU A 215 7.18 -4.87 12.21
N GLY A 216 6.25 -5.80 11.99
CA GLY A 216 6.24 -7.07 12.71
C GLY A 216 7.46 -7.94 12.47
N LEU A 217 7.93 -8.05 11.24
CA LEU A 217 9.14 -8.80 10.89
C LEU A 217 10.42 -8.08 11.35
N PRO A 218 10.59 -6.76 11.05
CA PRO A 218 11.77 -6.02 11.52
C PRO A 218 11.93 -5.99 13.04
N SER A 219 10.84 -5.80 13.79
CA SER A 219 10.89 -5.75 15.26
C SER A 219 11.19 -7.11 15.90
N GLY A 220 11.02 -8.22 15.17
CA GLY A 220 11.18 -9.57 15.68
C GLY A 220 9.98 -10.12 16.43
N ILE A 221 8.90 -9.36 16.64
CA ILE A 221 7.72 -9.80 17.40
C ILE A 221 7.07 -11.05 16.80
N MET A 222 7.27 -11.28 15.50
CA MET A 222 6.73 -12.43 14.75
C MET A 222 7.53 -13.72 14.94
N THR A 223 8.63 -13.68 15.67
CA THR A 223 9.51 -14.85 15.88
C THR A 223 9.49 -15.30 17.35
N PHE A 224 9.73 -16.59 17.57
CA PHE A 224 9.77 -17.14 18.92
C PHE A 224 10.86 -16.50 19.80
N THR A 225 12.00 -16.18 19.20
CA THR A 225 13.14 -15.56 19.91
C THR A 225 12.99 -14.05 20.08
N GLN A 226 12.02 -13.45 19.43
CA GLN A 226 11.81 -12.00 19.38
C GLN A 226 13.11 -11.21 19.04
N THR A 227 13.95 -11.80 18.19
CA THR A 227 15.20 -11.17 17.77
C THR A 227 14.89 -10.12 16.70
N PRO A 228 15.27 -8.84 16.89
CA PRO A 228 15.07 -7.81 15.86
C PRO A 228 15.79 -8.18 14.55
N ARG A 229 15.19 -7.82 13.44
CA ARG A 229 15.65 -8.08 12.08
C ARG A 229 15.66 -6.76 11.29
N PRO A 230 16.58 -5.82 11.61
CA PRO A 230 16.61 -4.49 10.98
C PRO A 230 16.83 -4.56 9.46
N GLU A 231 17.44 -5.64 8.98
CA GLU A 231 17.61 -5.91 7.54
C GLU A 231 16.30 -6.20 6.78
N LEU A 232 15.18 -6.38 7.50
CA LEU A 232 13.85 -6.60 6.91
C LEU A 232 13.03 -5.32 6.83
N VAL A 233 13.57 -4.18 7.23
CA VAL A 233 12.90 -2.87 7.12
C VAL A 233 12.68 -2.52 5.65
N GLU A 234 11.52 -1.95 5.31
CA GLU A 234 11.27 -1.38 3.99
C GLU A 234 12.11 -0.11 3.80
N ALA A 235 12.77 0.03 2.65
CA ALA A 235 13.64 1.15 2.31
C ALA A 235 14.76 1.43 3.35
N PRO A 236 15.58 0.43 3.72
CA PRO A 236 16.56 0.57 4.81
C PRO A 236 17.72 1.50 4.48
N HIS A 237 18.04 1.69 3.18
CA HIS A 237 19.18 2.51 2.73
C HIS A 237 18.82 3.99 2.64
N ALA A 238 17.55 4.31 2.39
CA ALA A 238 17.05 5.69 2.41
C ALA A 238 16.96 6.30 3.81
N ALA A 239 17.06 5.49 4.84
CA ALA A 239 17.22 5.80 6.27
C ALA A 239 16.07 6.59 6.94
N VAL A 240 15.34 7.45 6.24
CA VAL A 240 14.35 8.38 6.81
C VAL A 240 12.94 8.22 6.24
N TRP A 241 12.65 7.11 5.57
CA TRP A 241 11.37 6.90 4.87
C TRP A 241 10.47 5.85 5.51
N SER A 242 11.04 4.92 6.27
CA SER A 242 10.36 3.69 6.66
C SER A 242 9.18 3.93 7.60
N VAL A 243 9.32 4.81 8.58
CA VAL A 243 8.22 5.21 9.48
C VAL A 243 7.15 5.96 8.71
N GLY A 244 7.55 6.86 7.81
CA GLY A 244 6.63 7.54 6.90
C GLY A 244 5.82 6.57 6.05
N PHE A 245 6.43 5.54 5.47
CA PHE A 245 5.73 4.53 4.67
C PHE A 245 4.77 3.65 5.50
N LEU A 246 5.08 3.39 6.76
CA LEU A 246 4.14 2.72 7.66
C LEU A 246 2.92 3.62 7.92
N MET A 247 3.13 4.91 8.18
CA MET A 247 2.08 5.89 8.39
C MET A 247 1.19 6.05 7.14
N GLU A 248 1.79 6.22 5.95
CA GLU A 248 1.03 6.35 4.70
C GLU A 248 0.24 5.08 4.36
N GLY A 249 0.77 3.90 4.68
CA GLY A 249 0.04 2.64 4.56
C GLY A 249 -1.19 2.58 5.49
N LEU A 250 -1.10 3.09 6.72
CA LEU A 250 -2.25 3.18 7.63
C LEU A 250 -3.25 4.23 7.16
N LYS A 251 -2.81 5.39 6.69
CA LYS A 251 -3.69 6.41 6.10
C LYS A 251 -4.44 5.88 4.88
N ALA A 252 -3.78 5.13 4.01
CA ALA A 252 -4.44 4.48 2.88
C ALA A 252 -5.60 3.58 3.34
N CYS A 253 -5.42 2.84 4.45
CA CYS A 253 -6.51 2.06 5.04
C CYS A 253 -7.64 2.96 5.55
N ALA A 254 -7.32 4.08 6.20
CA ALA A 254 -8.30 5.04 6.68
C ALA A 254 -9.09 5.67 5.50
N HIS A 255 -8.43 6.01 4.39
CA HIS A 255 -9.08 6.53 3.18
C HIS A 255 -10.11 5.54 2.60
N VAL A 256 -9.79 4.26 2.55
CA VAL A 256 -10.75 3.22 2.12
C VAL A 256 -11.91 3.09 3.10
N TYR A 257 -11.63 3.19 4.42
CA TYR A 257 -12.63 3.05 5.46
C TYR A 257 -13.62 4.22 5.47
N TYR A 258 -13.13 5.46 5.39
CA TYR A 258 -13.97 6.68 5.42
C TYR A 258 -14.49 7.11 4.04
N GLY A 259 -13.98 6.54 2.95
CA GLY A 259 -14.32 6.98 1.59
C GLY A 259 -13.64 8.29 1.17
N ASP A 260 -12.77 8.86 2.00
CA ASP A 260 -12.11 10.15 1.76
C ASP A 260 -10.73 10.25 2.43
N GLU A 261 -9.93 11.24 2.00
CA GLU A 261 -8.60 11.53 2.57
C GLU A 261 -8.68 12.37 3.87
N SER A 262 -9.87 12.80 4.26
CA SER A 262 -10.08 13.68 5.43
C SER A 262 -10.37 12.94 6.73
N ASN A 263 -10.35 11.60 6.70
CA ASN A 263 -10.70 10.72 7.82
C ASN A 263 -12.13 11.00 8.37
N GLY A 264 -13.10 11.02 7.45
CA GLY A 264 -14.52 11.20 7.77
C GLY A 264 -14.91 12.63 8.14
N LYS A 265 -14.12 13.63 7.78
CA LYS A 265 -14.47 15.05 7.96
C LYS A 265 -15.33 15.61 6.82
N THR A 266 -15.32 14.93 5.68
CA THR A 266 -16.25 15.14 4.58
C THR A 266 -17.37 14.10 4.64
N ASP A 267 -18.51 14.39 4.03
CA ASP A 267 -19.68 13.49 4.00
C ASP A 267 -19.59 12.61 2.73
N ASP A 268 -18.45 11.94 2.56
CA ASP A 268 -18.19 11.03 1.44
C ASP A 268 -18.55 9.59 1.83
N LEU A 269 -18.96 8.78 0.86
CA LEU A 269 -19.53 7.46 1.10
C LEU A 269 -18.44 6.41 1.41
N GLY A 270 -18.34 5.98 2.67
CA GLY A 270 -17.34 5.03 3.18
C GLY A 270 -17.89 3.72 3.76
N LEU A 271 -17.00 2.85 4.19
CA LEU A 271 -17.37 1.64 4.96
C LEU A 271 -17.95 2.01 6.33
N ASP A 272 -17.56 3.14 6.89
CA ASP A 272 -18.10 3.67 8.13
C ASP A 272 -19.58 3.99 7.99
N ASP A 273 -20.03 4.54 6.85
CA ASP A 273 -21.45 4.77 6.58
C ASP A 273 -22.22 3.48 6.41
N TYR A 274 -21.57 2.47 5.80
CA TYR A 274 -22.18 1.15 5.72
C TYR A 274 -22.40 0.56 7.11
N LEU A 275 -21.40 0.63 8.00
CA LEU A 275 -21.55 0.18 9.39
C LEU A 275 -22.66 0.95 10.12
N LYS A 276 -22.67 2.28 10.04
CA LYS A 276 -23.70 3.13 10.67
C LYS A 276 -25.11 2.77 10.17
N SER A 277 -25.25 2.45 8.88
CA SER A 277 -26.55 2.09 8.27
C SER A 277 -27.15 0.78 8.78
N LEU A 278 -26.36 -0.07 9.46
CA LEU A 278 -26.85 -1.32 10.04
C LEU A 278 -27.82 -1.10 11.21
N GLY A 279 -27.93 0.12 11.75
CA GLY A 279 -28.95 0.53 12.72
C GLY A 279 -28.83 -0.09 14.12
N ASP A 280 -27.85 -0.95 14.35
CA ASP A 280 -27.57 -1.58 15.65
C ASP A 280 -26.35 -0.91 16.29
N VAL A 281 -26.57 -0.17 17.38
CA VAL A 281 -25.52 0.55 18.10
C VAL A 281 -24.36 -0.36 18.52
N ALA A 282 -24.62 -1.63 18.82
CA ALA A 282 -23.57 -2.59 19.19
C ALA A 282 -22.77 -3.09 17.98
N TYR A 283 -23.39 -3.19 16.81
CA TYR A 283 -22.75 -3.74 15.61
C TYR A 283 -22.39 -2.70 14.56
N GLY A 284 -23.12 -1.58 14.50
CA GLY A 284 -22.93 -0.53 13.50
C GLY A 284 -22.17 0.66 14.06
N GLU A 285 -22.88 1.58 14.73
CA GLU A 285 -22.29 2.81 15.26
C GLU A 285 -21.23 2.55 16.34
N GLY A 286 -21.46 1.55 17.21
CA GLY A 286 -20.49 1.13 18.25
C GLY A 286 -19.18 0.65 17.62
N LEU A 287 -19.25 -0.24 16.61
CA LEU A 287 -18.07 -0.73 15.92
C LEU A 287 -17.36 0.38 15.13
N HIS A 288 -18.11 1.29 14.49
CA HIS A 288 -17.52 2.47 13.86
C HIS A 288 -16.69 3.29 14.86
N ASN A 289 -17.24 3.56 16.03
CA ASN A 289 -16.54 4.32 17.08
C ASN A 289 -15.27 3.60 17.56
N ASP A 290 -15.32 2.28 17.71
CA ASP A 290 -14.15 1.48 18.11
C ASP A 290 -13.05 1.49 17.02
N ILE A 291 -13.42 1.36 15.74
CA ILE A 291 -12.47 1.47 14.62
C ILE A 291 -11.86 2.87 14.54
N ALA A 292 -12.65 3.92 14.65
CA ALA A 292 -12.19 5.31 14.61
C ALA A 292 -11.21 5.61 15.77
N ALA A 293 -11.53 5.15 16.98
CA ALA A 293 -10.66 5.31 18.15
C ALA A 293 -9.34 4.54 17.96
N GLN A 294 -9.41 3.30 17.44
CA GLN A 294 -8.22 2.48 17.23
C GLN A 294 -7.34 2.99 16.10
N LEU A 295 -7.90 3.53 15.01
CA LEU A 295 -7.14 4.23 13.96
C LEU A 295 -6.35 5.40 14.55
N ASN A 296 -7.00 6.26 15.33
CA ASN A 296 -6.33 7.39 15.98
C ASN A 296 -5.24 6.94 16.97
N SER A 297 -5.46 5.84 17.71
CA SER A 297 -4.47 5.26 18.60
C SER A 297 -3.25 4.75 17.83
N ALA A 298 -3.47 4.01 16.73
CA ALA A 298 -2.41 3.50 15.87
C ALA A 298 -1.60 4.63 15.20
N GLU A 299 -2.25 5.66 14.64
CA GLU A 299 -1.57 6.83 14.07
C GLU A 299 -0.73 7.56 15.13
N THR A 300 -1.30 7.80 16.31
CA THR A 300 -0.58 8.44 17.43
C THR A 300 0.63 7.61 17.86
N SER A 301 0.47 6.31 17.92
CA SER A 301 1.55 5.38 18.29
C SER A 301 2.67 5.35 17.24
N ILE A 302 2.34 5.27 15.93
CA ILE A 302 3.34 5.37 14.86
C ILE A 302 4.10 6.71 14.92
N ALA A 303 3.42 7.81 15.22
CA ALA A 303 4.03 9.13 15.33
C ALA A 303 5.07 9.26 16.46
N THR A 304 5.14 8.30 17.39
CA THR A 304 6.20 8.22 18.40
C THR A 304 7.47 7.54 17.91
N MET A 305 7.43 6.89 16.75
CA MET A 305 8.60 6.21 16.18
C MET A 305 9.51 7.20 15.48
N GLU A 306 10.78 6.87 15.42
CA GLU A 306 11.80 7.67 14.76
C GLU A 306 12.51 6.86 13.67
N ASP A 307 12.80 7.50 12.56
CA ASP A 307 13.72 6.95 11.56
C ASP A 307 15.19 7.23 11.96
N PRO A 308 16.13 6.35 11.64
CA PRO A 308 15.98 5.11 10.86
C PRO A 308 15.24 4.03 11.63
N LEU A 309 14.15 3.49 11.06
CA LEU A 309 13.40 2.41 11.68
C LEU A 309 14.27 1.18 12.01
N ALA A 310 15.31 0.93 11.20
CA ALA A 310 16.28 -0.13 11.45
C ALA A 310 17.01 0.05 12.81
N SER A 311 17.35 1.29 13.20
CA SER A 311 17.91 1.60 14.52
C SER A 311 16.84 1.54 15.60
N PHE A 312 15.65 2.07 15.32
CA PHE A 312 14.55 2.10 16.29
C PHE A 312 14.17 0.69 16.79
N VAL A 313 14.03 -0.29 15.88
CA VAL A 313 13.68 -1.66 16.27
C VAL A 313 14.78 -2.37 17.07
N LEU A 314 16.04 -1.93 16.97
CA LEU A 314 17.15 -2.45 17.77
C LEU A 314 17.22 -1.79 19.15
N GLU A 315 17.09 -0.47 19.21
CA GLU A 315 17.34 0.34 20.40
C GLU A 315 16.09 0.50 21.27
N GLN A 316 14.91 0.47 20.63
CA GLN A 316 13.60 0.68 21.25
C GLN A 316 12.62 -0.44 20.93
N GLN A 317 13.08 -1.69 20.98
CA GLN A 317 12.28 -2.86 20.60
C GLN A 317 10.94 -2.94 21.34
N ALA A 318 10.90 -2.66 22.64
CA ALA A 318 9.67 -2.67 23.42
C ALA A 318 8.64 -1.66 22.88
N ALA A 319 9.09 -0.44 22.54
CA ALA A 319 8.23 0.56 21.93
C ALA A 319 7.71 0.12 20.55
N SER A 320 8.52 -0.58 19.75
CA SER A 320 8.06 -1.14 18.48
C SER A 320 7.01 -2.24 18.66
N PHE A 321 7.05 -2.98 19.77
CA PHE A 321 6.01 -3.96 20.13
C PHE A 321 4.71 -3.29 20.55
N ASP A 322 4.78 -2.17 21.26
CA ASP A 322 3.60 -1.40 21.64
C ASP A 322 2.89 -0.85 20.38
N VAL A 323 3.63 -0.27 19.43
CA VAL A 323 3.07 0.17 18.14
C VAL A 323 2.46 -1.02 17.37
N TYR A 324 3.16 -2.16 17.35
CA TYR A 324 2.63 -3.36 16.68
C TYR A 324 1.32 -3.85 17.31
N ALA A 325 1.16 -3.73 18.63
CA ALA A 325 -0.06 -4.12 19.33
C ALA A 325 -1.25 -3.24 18.91
N GLU A 326 -1.05 -1.92 18.75
CA GLU A 326 -2.08 -1.01 18.23
C GLU A 326 -2.49 -1.39 16.80
N LEU A 327 -1.53 -1.70 15.93
CA LEU A 327 -1.82 -2.19 14.59
C LEU A 327 -2.52 -3.55 14.58
N GLN A 328 -2.19 -4.43 15.54
CA GLN A 328 -2.83 -5.75 15.68
C GLN A 328 -4.30 -5.63 16.10
N ALA A 329 -4.66 -4.66 16.91
CA ALA A 329 -6.06 -4.45 17.33
C ALA A 329 -6.95 -4.13 16.12
N LEU A 330 -6.48 -3.36 15.15
CA LEU A 330 -7.20 -3.10 13.90
C LEU A 330 -7.48 -4.37 13.07
N VAL A 331 -6.63 -5.41 13.16
CA VAL A 331 -6.91 -6.69 12.47
C VAL A 331 -8.19 -7.32 12.98
N VAL A 332 -8.43 -7.28 14.29
CA VAL A 332 -9.65 -7.85 14.88
C VAL A 332 -10.86 -7.04 14.42
N LEU A 333 -10.80 -5.73 14.55
CA LEU A 333 -11.88 -4.82 14.19
C LEU A 333 -12.26 -4.91 12.69
N TRP A 334 -11.27 -4.96 11.80
CA TRP A 334 -11.53 -5.00 10.37
C TRP A 334 -11.84 -6.41 9.84
N LYS A 335 -10.98 -7.39 10.17
CA LYS A 335 -11.06 -8.72 9.57
C LYS A 335 -12.14 -9.59 10.21
N VAL A 336 -12.41 -9.42 11.50
CA VAL A 336 -13.38 -10.23 12.23
C VAL A 336 -14.70 -9.47 12.36
N ASP A 337 -14.67 -8.34 13.03
CA ASP A 337 -15.90 -7.66 13.43
C ASP A 337 -16.57 -6.95 12.24
N MET A 338 -15.83 -6.13 11.49
CA MET A 338 -16.39 -5.40 10.34
C MET A 338 -16.83 -6.34 9.22
N MET A 339 -15.99 -7.30 8.79
CA MET A 339 -16.39 -8.24 7.72
C MET A 339 -17.63 -9.05 8.13
N SER A 340 -17.70 -9.50 9.39
CA SER A 340 -18.87 -10.21 9.91
C SER A 340 -20.12 -9.33 9.91
N SER A 341 -20.01 -8.08 10.36
CA SER A 341 -21.14 -7.13 10.40
C SER A 341 -21.65 -6.77 9.00
N LEU A 342 -20.74 -6.62 8.03
CA LEU A 342 -21.09 -6.34 6.63
C LEU A 342 -21.56 -7.59 5.86
N GLY A 343 -21.51 -8.79 6.46
CA GLY A 343 -21.84 -10.04 5.82
C GLY A 343 -20.91 -10.43 4.67
N VAL A 344 -19.67 -9.99 4.71
CA VAL A 344 -18.64 -10.34 3.72
C VAL A 344 -17.91 -11.60 4.17
N LEU A 345 -17.81 -12.60 3.27
CA LEU A 345 -17.24 -13.94 3.53
C LEU A 345 -15.85 -14.11 2.88
#